data_1a257f9e488cb224896511f9f7191245
#
_entry.id   1a257f9e488cb224896511f9f7191245
#
_cell.length_a   1.000
_cell.length_b   1.000
_cell.length_c   1.000
_cell.angle_alpha   90.00
_cell.angle_beta   90.00
_cell.angle_gamma   90.00
#
_symmetry.space_group_name_H-M   'P 1'
#
loop_
_entity.id
_entity.type
_entity.pdbx_description
1 polymer ?
#
loop_
_entity_poly.entity_id
_entity_poly.type
_entity_poly.pdbx_seq_one_letter_code
_entity_poly.pdbx_strand_id
1 'polypeptide(L)'
;MVENGALLFETLIGAETLLAEEPAPAFVEELRRRHVTPLSVGRSIFATWEPDENIVLKIIRDLGLELQIIFNKGAVMAPPAGVSKASGLSAALARLRLSPFNVVRIGDAENDHAFLRACGCAVAVANALPIVKRDADIVTSASPRGGHGNDRANTEHRSCRTSAAY
;
A
#
# COMPACT_ATOMS: atom_id res chain seq x y z
N MET A 1 -2.48 -0.13 9.90
CA MET A 1 -1.44 -0.61 8.97
C MET A 1 -0.78 0.59 8.34
N VAL A 2 0.53 0.68 8.38
CA VAL A 2 1.36 1.77 7.84
C VAL A 2 2.54 1.22 7.05
N GLU A 3 3.38 2.08 6.47
CA GLU A 3 4.55 1.68 5.67
C GLU A 3 4.23 0.61 4.60
N ASN A 4 3.24 0.90 3.76
CA ASN A 4 2.80 0.01 2.67
C ASN A 4 2.52 -1.45 3.11
N GLY A 5 2.16 -1.65 4.38
CA GLY A 5 1.87 -2.96 4.95
C GLY A 5 3.00 -3.59 5.77
N ALA A 6 4.15 -2.94 5.89
CA ALA A 6 5.29 -3.45 6.65
C ALA A 6 5.12 -3.32 8.18
N LEU A 7 4.20 -2.46 8.63
CA LEU A 7 4.00 -2.18 10.06
C LEU A 7 2.51 -2.17 10.41
N LEU A 8 2.13 -2.87 11.47
CA LEU A 8 0.82 -2.76 12.11
C LEU A 8 0.93 -1.84 13.32
N PHE A 9 -0.01 -0.91 13.43
CA PHE A 9 -0.15 -0.03 14.58
C PHE A 9 -1.51 -0.24 15.24
N GLU A 10 -1.51 -0.61 16.49
CA GLU A 10 -2.70 -0.89 17.29
C GLU A 10 -3.04 0.36 18.12
N THR A 11 -3.98 1.15 17.65
CA THR A 11 -4.27 2.50 18.18
C THR A 11 -4.74 2.52 19.63
N LEU A 12 -5.40 1.44 20.08
CA LEU A 12 -5.95 1.37 21.44
C LEU A 12 -4.86 1.25 22.52
N ILE A 13 -3.76 0.57 22.21
CA ILE A 13 -2.69 0.30 23.17
C ILE A 13 -1.37 0.94 22.75
N GLY A 14 -1.33 1.63 21.60
CA GLY A 14 -0.13 2.25 21.06
C GLY A 14 0.95 1.25 20.62
N ALA A 15 0.60 -0.04 20.42
CA ALA A 15 1.57 -1.05 20.09
C ALA A 15 1.88 -1.10 18.59
N GLU A 16 3.16 -1.25 18.28
CA GLU A 16 3.67 -1.48 16.92
C GLU A 16 4.09 -2.93 16.74
N THR A 17 3.82 -3.48 15.57
CA THR A 17 4.30 -4.80 15.16
C THR A 17 4.92 -4.68 13.78
N LEU A 18 6.22 -4.87 13.70
CA LEU A 18 6.93 -4.98 12.43
C LEU A 18 6.56 -6.30 11.76
N LEU A 19 6.19 -6.25 10.49
CA LEU A 19 5.92 -7.41 9.63
C LEU A 19 7.06 -7.69 8.66
N ALA A 20 8.08 -6.83 8.66
CA ALA A 20 9.27 -6.93 7.83
C ALA A 20 10.49 -6.43 8.60
N GLU A 21 11.67 -6.81 8.16
CA GLU A 21 12.93 -6.36 8.74
C GLU A 21 13.16 -4.86 8.53
N GLU A 22 13.95 -4.26 9.41
CA GLU A 22 14.41 -2.89 9.26
C GLU A 22 15.36 -2.77 8.05
N PRO A 23 15.40 -1.60 7.39
CA PRO A 23 16.32 -1.38 6.29
C PRO A 23 17.77 -1.58 6.73
N ALA A 24 18.56 -2.30 5.95
CA ALA A 24 19.98 -2.53 6.24
C ALA A 24 20.72 -1.18 6.38
N PRO A 25 21.48 -0.94 7.46
CA PRO A 25 22.19 0.32 7.66
C PRO A 25 23.08 0.70 6.48
N ALA A 26 23.80 -0.27 5.90
CA ALA A 26 24.64 -0.06 4.72
C ALA A 26 23.86 0.46 3.51
N PHE A 27 22.59 0.07 3.35
CA PHE A 27 21.73 0.55 2.29
C PHE A 27 21.37 2.03 2.48
N VAL A 28 21.01 2.42 3.70
CA VAL A 28 20.68 3.80 4.04
C VAL A 28 21.90 4.71 3.91
N GLU A 29 23.07 4.25 4.33
CA GLU A 29 24.34 4.97 4.18
C GLU A 29 24.67 5.20 2.70
N GLU A 30 24.51 4.19 1.87
CA GLU A 30 24.80 4.27 0.44
C GLU A 30 23.84 5.22 -0.30
N LEU A 31 22.55 5.24 0.08
CA LEU A 31 21.59 6.22 -0.44
C LEU A 31 22.02 7.66 -0.11
N ARG A 32 22.44 7.91 1.14
CA ARG A 32 22.95 9.22 1.56
C ARG A 32 24.23 9.59 0.83
N ARG A 33 25.17 8.65 0.69
CA ARG A 33 26.44 8.85 -0.02
C ARG A 33 26.25 9.24 -1.50
N ARG A 34 25.21 8.67 -2.14
CA ARG A 34 24.84 9.01 -3.53
C ARG A 34 23.88 10.19 -3.64
N HIS A 35 23.67 10.94 -2.55
CA HIS A 35 22.85 12.15 -2.52
C HIS A 35 21.39 11.93 -2.96
N VAL A 36 20.82 10.75 -2.73
CA VAL A 36 19.39 10.49 -2.96
C VAL A 36 18.57 11.44 -2.10
N THR A 37 17.75 12.30 -2.72
CA THR A 37 16.98 13.32 -2.00
C THR A 37 15.70 13.69 -2.77
N PRO A 38 14.55 13.86 -2.06
CA PRO A 38 14.38 13.65 -0.63
C PRO A 38 14.46 12.16 -0.24
N LEU A 39 14.94 11.87 0.95
CA LEU A 39 15.03 10.52 1.50
C LEU A 39 14.25 10.44 2.81
N SER A 40 13.22 9.61 2.86
CA SER A 40 12.48 9.26 4.06
C SER A 40 12.81 7.82 4.44
N VAL A 41 13.30 7.61 5.65
CA VAL A 41 13.63 6.27 6.18
C VAL A 41 12.61 5.94 7.26
N GLY A 42 11.79 4.91 7.00
CA GLY A 42 10.82 4.36 7.96
C GLY A 42 11.43 3.24 8.80
N ARG A 43 10.55 2.51 9.50
CA ARG A 43 10.94 1.35 10.33
C ARG A 43 11.29 0.13 9.48
N SER A 44 10.66 -0.04 8.33
CA SER A 44 10.88 -1.20 7.45
C SER A 44 11.06 -0.82 5.99
N ILE A 45 10.63 0.36 5.58
CA ILE A 45 10.79 0.81 4.20
C ILE A 45 11.44 2.19 4.15
N PHE A 46 12.05 2.50 3.03
CA PHE A 46 12.42 3.87 2.71
C PHE A 46 11.61 4.38 1.51
N ALA A 47 11.56 5.69 1.36
CA ALA A 47 10.93 6.34 0.22
C ALA A 47 11.78 7.52 -0.27
N THR A 48 11.80 7.67 -1.59
CA THR A 48 12.34 8.82 -2.31
C THR A 48 11.39 9.19 -3.45
N TRP A 49 11.84 9.96 -4.42
CA TRP A 49 11.07 10.37 -5.59
C TRP A 49 11.82 10.06 -6.89
N GLU A 50 11.08 9.97 -7.97
CA GLU A 50 11.68 9.97 -9.31
C GLU A 50 12.49 11.27 -9.53
N PRO A 51 13.66 11.21 -10.22
CA PRO A 51 14.16 10.10 -11.02
C PRO A 51 15.21 9.21 -10.30
N ASP A 52 15.21 9.12 -8.98
CA ASP A 52 16.25 8.39 -8.21
C ASP A 52 16.10 6.86 -8.23
N GLU A 53 15.05 6.31 -8.86
CA GLU A 53 14.78 4.86 -8.90
C GLU A 53 15.95 4.03 -9.46
N ASN A 54 16.67 4.57 -10.43
CA ASN A 54 17.83 3.86 -11.02
C ASN A 54 19.02 3.80 -10.06
N ILE A 55 19.22 4.85 -9.26
CA ILE A 55 20.25 4.87 -8.21
C ILE A 55 19.91 3.85 -7.14
N VAL A 56 18.63 3.85 -6.69
CA VAL A 56 18.11 2.88 -5.71
C VAL A 56 18.30 1.46 -6.20
N LEU A 57 17.89 1.15 -7.43
CA LEU A 57 18.02 -0.18 -8.03
C LEU A 57 19.47 -0.64 -8.11
N LYS A 58 20.38 0.28 -8.45
CA LYS A 58 21.80 -0.03 -8.47
C LYS A 58 22.35 -0.38 -7.10
N ILE A 59 21.95 0.34 -6.05
CA ILE A 59 22.39 0.06 -4.68
C ILE A 59 21.85 -1.30 -4.21
N ILE A 60 20.59 -1.60 -4.49
CA ILE A 60 19.97 -2.90 -4.18
C ILE A 60 20.81 -4.05 -4.77
N ARG A 61 21.21 -3.92 -6.04
CA ARG A 61 22.05 -4.92 -6.72
C ARG A 61 23.44 -5.00 -6.13
N ASP A 62 24.10 -3.84 -5.94
CA ASP A 62 25.49 -3.76 -5.46
C ASP A 62 25.62 -4.39 -4.07
N LEU A 63 24.58 -4.30 -3.23
CA LEU A 63 24.52 -4.86 -1.89
C LEU A 63 23.86 -6.25 -1.81
N GLY A 64 23.34 -6.78 -2.92
CA GLY A 64 22.66 -8.08 -2.96
C GLY A 64 21.39 -8.16 -2.10
N LEU A 65 20.63 -7.07 -2.00
CA LEU A 65 19.45 -7.01 -1.14
C LEU A 65 18.19 -7.52 -1.85
N GLU A 66 17.33 -8.19 -1.10
CA GLU A 66 16.02 -8.66 -1.57
C GLU A 66 14.92 -7.61 -1.34
N LEU A 67 15.06 -6.48 -2.03
CA LEU A 67 14.09 -5.40 -2.02
C LEU A 67 13.40 -5.28 -3.37
N GLN A 68 12.12 -4.89 -3.35
CA GLN A 68 11.36 -4.55 -4.55
C GLN A 68 11.21 -3.04 -4.67
N ILE A 69 11.08 -2.52 -5.89
CA ILE A 69 10.76 -1.10 -6.11
C ILE A 69 9.27 -0.99 -6.39
N ILE A 70 8.60 -0.08 -5.68
CA ILE A 70 7.19 0.23 -5.85
C ILE A 70 7.04 1.72 -6.14
N PHE A 71 6.31 2.03 -7.20
CA PHE A 71 5.92 3.40 -7.54
C PHE A 71 4.55 3.74 -6.95
N ASN A 72 4.41 4.99 -6.56
CA ASN A 72 3.13 5.56 -6.13
C ASN A 72 3.10 7.06 -6.46
N LYS A 73 2.53 7.42 -7.61
CA LYS A 73 2.39 8.82 -8.06
C LYS A 73 3.71 9.62 -8.00
N GLY A 74 4.79 9.03 -8.52
CA GLY A 74 6.13 9.62 -8.53
C GLY A 74 6.98 9.33 -7.27
N ALA A 75 6.38 8.85 -6.19
CA ALA A 75 7.16 8.34 -5.07
C ALA A 75 7.73 6.96 -5.40
N VAL A 76 8.98 6.74 -5.01
CA VAL A 76 9.73 5.49 -5.14
C VAL A 76 9.95 4.90 -3.76
N MET A 77 9.40 3.72 -3.53
CA MET A 77 9.53 2.99 -2.26
C MET A 77 10.25 1.67 -2.48
N ALA A 78 11.05 1.22 -1.52
CA ALA A 78 11.63 -0.11 -1.58
C ALA A 78 11.36 -0.88 -0.27
N PRO A 79 10.25 -1.60 -0.22
CA PRO A 79 10.00 -2.58 0.81
C PRO A 79 10.77 -3.88 0.55
N PRO A 80 10.97 -4.70 1.59
CA PRO A 80 11.40 -6.09 1.43
C PRO A 80 10.49 -6.88 0.50
N ALA A 81 11.03 -7.89 -0.18
CA ALA A 81 10.26 -8.76 -1.06
C ALA A 81 9.07 -9.40 -0.32
N GLY A 82 7.90 -9.44 -0.96
CA GLY A 82 6.67 -9.98 -0.37
C GLY A 82 5.91 -9.03 0.55
N VAL A 83 6.46 -7.86 0.87
CA VAL A 83 5.76 -6.83 1.66
C VAL A 83 4.91 -5.94 0.75
N SER A 84 3.64 -5.87 1.06
CA SER A 84 2.66 -5.07 0.33
C SER A 84 1.47 -4.70 1.22
N LYS A 85 0.63 -3.79 0.76
CA LYS A 85 -0.65 -3.49 1.46
C LYS A 85 -1.51 -4.75 1.62
N ALA A 86 -1.44 -5.69 0.67
CA ALA A 86 -2.19 -6.95 0.75
C ALA A 86 -1.64 -7.88 1.84
N SER A 87 -0.31 -8.06 1.93
CA SER A 87 0.30 -8.89 2.97
C SER A 87 0.08 -8.30 4.37
N GLY A 88 0.22 -6.98 4.51
CA GLY A 88 -0.06 -6.28 5.77
C GLY A 88 -1.53 -6.40 6.20
N LEU A 89 -2.48 -6.28 5.25
CA LEU A 89 -3.89 -6.52 5.54
C LEU A 89 -4.15 -7.96 5.99
N SER A 90 -3.56 -8.94 5.31
CA SER A 90 -3.72 -10.35 5.68
C SER A 90 -3.25 -10.61 7.11
N ALA A 91 -2.10 -10.04 7.49
CA ALA A 91 -1.58 -10.12 8.86
C ALA A 91 -2.53 -9.46 9.89
N ALA A 92 -3.07 -8.27 9.55
CA ALA A 92 -4.04 -7.58 10.40
C ALA A 92 -5.33 -8.39 10.59
N LEU A 93 -5.87 -8.94 9.50
CA LEU A 93 -7.09 -9.76 9.54
C LEU A 93 -6.91 -11.04 10.35
N ALA A 94 -5.75 -11.71 10.21
CA ALA A 94 -5.43 -12.88 11.01
C ALA A 94 -5.41 -12.56 12.51
N ARG A 95 -4.81 -11.43 12.92
CA ARG A 95 -4.84 -10.99 14.33
C ARG A 95 -6.24 -10.68 14.83
N LEU A 96 -7.06 -10.06 13.98
CA LEU A 96 -8.45 -9.72 14.31
C LEU A 96 -9.41 -10.91 14.16
N ARG A 97 -8.95 -12.05 13.65
CA ARG A 97 -9.76 -13.24 13.32
C ARG A 97 -10.93 -12.91 12.37
N LEU A 98 -10.65 -12.02 11.41
CA LEU A 98 -11.61 -11.60 10.39
C LEU A 98 -11.32 -12.27 9.05
N SER A 99 -12.40 -12.62 8.34
CA SER A 99 -12.28 -13.08 6.95
C SER A 99 -12.03 -11.90 6.00
N PRO A 100 -11.20 -12.06 4.97
CA PRO A 100 -11.05 -11.07 3.90
C PRO A 100 -12.39 -10.70 3.23
N PHE A 101 -13.34 -11.63 3.19
CA PHE A 101 -14.67 -11.39 2.62
C PHE A 101 -15.53 -10.41 3.42
N ASN A 102 -15.18 -10.18 4.68
CA ASN A 102 -15.88 -9.22 5.56
C ASN A 102 -15.27 -7.83 5.52
N VAL A 103 -14.39 -7.57 4.53
CA VAL A 103 -13.63 -6.32 4.42
C VAL A 103 -13.94 -5.63 3.10
N VAL A 104 -14.26 -4.34 3.19
CA VAL A 104 -14.31 -3.42 2.07
C VAL A 104 -12.98 -2.67 1.99
N ARG A 105 -12.42 -2.56 0.80
CA ARG A 105 -11.19 -1.81 0.56
C ARG A 105 -11.42 -0.68 -0.41
N ILE A 106 -10.72 0.41 -0.14
CA ILE A 106 -10.77 1.63 -0.94
C ILE A 106 -9.36 1.96 -1.40
N GLY A 107 -9.19 2.21 -2.69
CA GLY A 107 -7.88 2.52 -3.27
C GLY A 107 -7.96 3.44 -4.48
N ASP A 108 -6.81 4.01 -4.88
CA ASP A 108 -6.72 4.96 -5.98
C ASP A 108 -5.45 4.82 -6.85
N ALA A 109 -4.44 4.09 -6.40
CA ALA A 109 -3.10 4.10 -6.99
C ALA A 109 -2.60 2.68 -7.38
N GLU A 110 -1.46 2.64 -8.06
CA GLU A 110 -0.85 1.41 -8.59
C GLU A 110 -0.60 0.36 -7.51
N ASN A 111 -0.12 0.78 -6.36
CA ASN A 111 0.20 -0.10 -5.23
C ASN A 111 -1.04 -0.63 -4.49
N ASP A 112 -2.26 -0.21 -4.90
CA ASP A 112 -3.51 -0.73 -4.35
C ASP A 112 -4.05 -1.95 -5.11
N HIS A 113 -3.52 -2.26 -6.29
CA HIS A 113 -4.08 -3.29 -7.16
C HIS A 113 -4.16 -4.68 -6.49
N ALA A 114 -3.03 -5.19 -5.97
CA ALA A 114 -3.03 -6.46 -5.24
C ALA A 114 -3.88 -6.42 -3.96
N PHE A 115 -3.87 -5.28 -3.29
CA PHE A 115 -4.67 -4.99 -2.12
C PHE A 115 -6.17 -5.05 -2.45
N LEU A 116 -6.65 -4.48 -3.55
CA LEU A 116 -8.05 -4.51 -3.96
C LEU A 116 -8.54 -5.92 -4.33
N ARG A 117 -7.69 -6.79 -4.83
CA ARG A 117 -8.06 -8.16 -5.20
C ARG A 117 -8.20 -9.14 -4.04
N ALA A 118 -7.62 -8.84 -2.86
CA ALA A 118 -7.58 -9.77 -1.74
C ALA A 118 -8.81 -9.73 -0.80
N CYS A 119 -9.85 -8.93 -1.07
CA CYS A 119 -11.06 -8.82 -0.22
C CYS A 119 -12.36 -9.05 -0.97
N GLY A 120 -13.45 -9.14 -0.19
CA GLY A 120 -14.79 -9.39 -0.72
C GLY A 120 -15.38 -8.22 -1.51
N CYS A 121 -14.96 -6.97 -1.23
CA CYS A 121 -15.45 -5.80 -1.94
C CYS A 121 -14.34 -4.77 -2.15
N ALA A 122 -14.13 -4.36 -3.39
CA ALA A 122 -13.15 -3.38 -3.81
C ALA A 122 -13.83 -2.08 -4.25
N VAL A 123 -13.41 -0.95 -3.71
CA VAL A 123 -13.94 0.38 -4.04
C VAL A 123 -12.81 1.23 -4.63
N ALA A 124 -13.04 1.78 -5.82
CA ALA A 124 -12.16 2.79 -6.40
C ALA A 124 -12.77 4.19 -6.20
N VAL A 125 -11.95 5.15 -5.81
CA VAL A 125 -12.41 6.54 -5.73
C VAL A 125 -12.47 7.19 -7.12
N ALA A 126 -13.27 8.27 -7.25
CA ALA A 126 -13.50 8.93 -8.53
C ALA A 126 -12.23 9.37 -9.27
N ASN A 127 -11.18 9.74 -8.54
CA ASN A 127 -9.87 10.11 -9.08
C ASN A 127 -8.85 8.97 -9.13
N ALA A 128 -9.30 7.71 -8.93
CA ALA A 128 -8.43 6.55 -9.06
C ALA A 128 -7.99 6.34 -10.51
N LEU A 129 -6.87 5.65 -10.66
CA LEU A 129 -6.33 5.29 -11.97
C LEU A 129 -7.33 4.39 -12.75
N PRO A 130 -7.37 4.48 -14.10
CA PRO A 130 -8.27 3.68 -14.92
C PRO A 130 -8.18 2.18 -14.65
N ILE A 131 -6.97 1.66 -14.43
CA ILE A 131 -6.73 0.25 -14.11
C ILE A 131 -7.38 -0.15 -12.78
N VAL A 132 -7.33 0.72 -11.77
CA VAL A 132 -7.91 0.51 -10.44
C VAL A 132 -9.44 0.51 -10.53
N LYS A 133 -10.02 1.46 -11.28
CA LYS A 133 -11.48 1.52 -11.52
C LYS A 133 -12.01 0.30 -12.25
N ARG A 134 -11.25 -0.22 -13.22
CA ARG A 134 -11.66 -1.41 -13.98
C ARG A 134 -11.79 -2.65 -13.10
N ASP A 135 -10.92 -2.77 -12.10
CA ASP A 135 -10.83 -3.93 -11.21
C ASP A 135 -11.65 -3.77 -9.91
N ALA A 136 -12.27 -2.61 -9.69
CA ALA A 136 -13.12 -2.36 -8.54
C ALA A 136 -14.56 -2.86 -8.76
N ASP A 137 -15.21 -3.28 -7.67
CA ASP A 137 -16.63 -3.63 -7.64
C ASP A 137 -17.51 -2.37 -7.61
N ILE A 138 -17.00 -1.30 -7.03
CA ILE A 138 -17.67 -0.02 -6.86
C ILE A 138 -16.72 1.11 -7.24
N VAL A 139 -17.22 2.11 -8.00
CA VAL A 139 -16.51 3.36 -8.26
C VAL A 139 -17.31 4.51 -7.67
N THR A 140 -16.68 5.33 -6.82
CA THR A 140 -17.37 6.49 -6.23
C THR A 140 -17.48 7.63 -7.24
N SER A 141 -18.55 8.42 -7.16
CA SER A 141 -18.80 9.57 -8.06
C SER A 141 -18.06 10.85 -7.64
N ALA A 142 -17.55 10.92 -6.39
CA ALA A 142 -16.86 12.09 -5.85
C ALA A 142 -15.49 11.73 -5.28
N SER A 143 -14.52 12.65 -5.42
CA SER A 143 -13.21 12.52 -4.77
C SER A 143 -13.34 12.79 -3.27
N PRO A 144 -12.61 12.05 -2.39
CA PRO A 144 -12.61 12.31 -0.95
C PRO A 144 -12.09 13.71 -0.57
N ARG A 145 -11.53 14.46 -1.50
CA ARG A 145 -10.98 15.82 -1.29
C ARG A 145 -11.93 16.93 -1.74
N GLY A 146 -13.16 16.90 -1.30
CA GLY A 146 -14.07 17.95 -1.69
C GLY A 146 -15.34 18.01 -0.87
N GLY A 147 -15.32 18.86 0.15
CA GLY A 147 -16.51 19.54 0.66
C GLY A 147 -17.53 18.69 1.40
N HIS A 148 -18.01 19.23 2.48
CA HIS A 148 -19.24 18.84 3.13
C HIS A 148 -20.41 18.90 2.13
N GLY A 149 -20.75 17.78 1.53
CA GLY A 149 -21.91 17.60 0.69
C GLY A 149 -22.51 16.23 0.95
N ASN A 150 -23.77 16.20 1.35
CA ASN A 150 -24.64 15.03 1.43
C ASN A 150 -24.96 14.49 0.02
N ASP A 151 -23.97 14.25 -0.82
CA ASP A 151 -24.18 13.63 -2.11
C ASP A 151 -24.27 12.13 -1.92
N ARG A 152 -25.48 11.61 -2.01
CA ARG A 152 -25.73 10.18 -2.22
C ARG A 152 -25.00 9.81 -3.50
N ALA A 153 -23.84 9.15 -3.34
CA ALA A 153 -23.02 8.71 -4.46
C ALA A 153 -23.88 7.87 -5.41
N ASN A 154 -23.99 8.32 -6.64
CA ASN A 154 -24.51 7.51 -7.73
C ASN A 154 -23.41 6.47 -8.02
N THR A 155 -23.58 5.27 -7.49
CA THR A 155 -22.57 4.21 -7.50
C THR A 155 -22.94 3.22 -8.59
N GLU A 156 -22.11 3.08 -9.62
CA GLU A 156 -22.20 1.93 -10.51
C GLU A 156 -21.75 0.68 -9.76
N HIS A 157 -22.67 -0.24 -9.50
CA HIS A 157 -22.43 -1.46 -8.74
C HIS A 157 -22.11 -2.64 -9.65
N ARG A 158 -20.92 -3.23 -9.45
CA ARG A 158 -20.73 -4.68 -9.62
C ARG A 158 -20.93 -5.32 -8.24
N SER A 159 -21.59 -6.47 -8.18
CA SER A 159 -21.88 -7.11 -6.90
C SER A 159 -20.61 -7.49 -6.15
N CYS A 160 -20.47 -6.98 -4.92
CA CYS A 160 -19.42 -7.45 -4.01
C CYS A 160 -19.51 -8.97 -3.83
N ARG A 161 -18.37 -9.64 -3.83
CA ARG A 161 -18.30 -11.10 -3.65
C ARG A 161 -18.71 -11.45 -2.23
N THR A 162 -19.91 -11.92 -2.06
CA THR A 162 -20.33 -12.53 -0.80
C THR A 162 -19.94 -13.98 -0.81
N SER A 163 -19.03 -14.40 0.06
CA SER A 163 -18.84 -15.80 0.35
C SER A 163 -20.06 -16.25 1.17
N ALA A 164 -20.90 -17.08 0.56
CA ALA A 164 -21.75 -17.95 1.35
C ALA A 164 -20.82 -18.99 1.99
N ALA A 165 -20.35 -18.70 3.19
CA ALA A 165 -19.64 -19.65 4.01
C ALA A 165 -20.67 -20.39 4.88
N TYR A 166 -20.80 -21.67 4.63
CA TYR A 166 -21.22 -22.64 5.62
C TYR A 166 -19.98 -23.14 6.36
#